data_624b32f447fbd1c6761a8b0ad361366a
#
_entry.id   624b32f447fbd1c6761a8b0ad361366a
#
_cell.length_a   1.000
_cell.length_b   1.000
_cell.length_c   1.000
_cell.angle_alpha   90.00
_cell.angle_beta   90.00
_cell.angle_gamma   90.00
#
_symmetry.space_group_name_H-M   'P 1'
#
loop_
_entity.id
_entity.type
_entity.pdbx_description
1 polymer ?
#
loop_
_entity_poly.entity_id
_entity_poly.type
_entity_poly.pdbx_seq_one_letter_code
_entity_poly.pdbx_strand_id
1 'polypeptide(L)'
;DVLAVGEGGLLGLAVDPLFATNRFIYICFSSGLNGANDNRLVRWRLAADLTQLTDRNDLVTGLPRISSGRHSGCRPRFGPDGYLWIGTGDAATGTNPQNPANLGGKVLRITRDGLGAPGNSLLAGGETRIYTLGHRNVQGIAFHPVTGAAYSAEHGPSFDDEVTKLTAGGNAGWNPVPGYNESVSMTDLTRYPT
;
A
#
# COMPACT_ATOMS: atom_id res chain seq x y z
N ASP A 1 -2.63 20.18 2.12
CA ASP A 1 -2.50 19.03 1.18
C ASP A 1 -3.35 17.84 1.60
N VAL A 2 -3.49 17.58 2.91
CA VAL A 2 -4.18 16.39 3.42
C VAL A 2 -5.69 16.56 3.34
N LEU A 3 -6.34 15.59 2.71
CA LEU A 3 -7.78 15.52 2.54
C LEU A 3 -8.36 14.48 3.52
N ALA A 4 -8.81 14.96 4.68
CA ALA A 4 -9.33 14.11 5.76
C ALA A 4 -10.83 13.85 5.56
N VAL A 5 -11.16 12.71 4.95
CA VAL A 5 -12.54 12.27 4.69
C VAL A 5 -12.66 10.77 4.91
N GLY A 6 -13.60 10.33 5.74
CA GLY A 6 -13.84 8.92 6.05
C GLY A 6 -12.60 8.25 6.66
N GLU A 7 -12.13 7.18 6.04
CA GLU A 7 -10.90 6.49 6.44
C GLU A 7 -9.63 7.16 5.88
N GLY A 8 -9.81 8.14 4.98
CA GLY A 8 -8.71 8.88 4.36
C GLY A 8 -8.21 10.01 5.25
N GLY A 9 -7.04 10.54 4.94
CA GLY A 9 -6.39 11.60 5.69
C GLY A 9 -4.89 11.35 5.79
N LEU A 10 -4.29 11.63 6.94
CA LEU A 10 -2.92 11.23 7.26
C LEU A 10 -2.94 9.75 7.67
N LEU A 11 -2.35 8.88 6.85
CA LEU A 11 -2.55 7.43 6.94
C LEU A 11 -1.39 6.70 7.60
N GLY A 12 -0.22 6.76 7.01
CA GLY A 12 0.94 6.03 7.51
C GLY A 12 2.25 6.80 7.43
N LEU A 13 3.17 6.46 8.32
CA LEU A 13 4.49 7.07 8.41
C LEU A 13 5.56 5.99 8.56
N ALA A 14 6.67 6.15 7.85
CA ALA A 14 7.89 5.37 8.04
C ALA A 14 9.10 6.29 8.14
N VAL A 15 10.03 5.93 9.00
CA VAL A 15 11.33 6.60 9.12
C VAL A 15 12.35 5.79 8.35
N ASP A 16 13.23 6.47 7.57
CA ASP A 16 14.28 5.78 6.84
C ASP A 16 15.24 5.06 7.81
N PRO A 17 15.63 3.81 7.54
CA PRO A 17 16.66 3.13 8.36
C PRO A 17 18.00 3.88 8.44
N LEU A 18 18.28 4.75 7.46
CA LEU A 18 19.46 5.63 7.42
C LEU A 18 19.16 7.04 7.93
N PHE A 19 18.12 7.23 8.74
CA PHE A 19 17.66 8.54 9.18
C PHE A 19 18.76 9.39 9.82
N ALA A 20 19.65 8.79 10.60
CA ALA A 20 20.77 9.50 11.21
C ALA A 20 21.63 10.25 10.17
N THR A 21 21.69 9.74 8.94
CA THR A 21 22.48 10.32 7.84
C THR A 21 21.64 11.18 6.90
N ASN A 22 20.47 10.67 6.47
CA ASN A 22 19.66 11.30 5.43
C ASN A 22 18.48 12.11 5.93
N ARG A 23 18.01 11.85 7.16
CA ARG A 23 16.86 12.49 7.83
C ARG A 23 15.55 12.35 7.06
N PHE A 24 15.42 11.29 6.22
CA PHE A 24 14.21 11.05 5.44
C PHE A 24 13.10 10.42 6.28
N ILE A 25 11.89 10.93 6.06
CA ILE A 25 10.63 10.33 6.50
C ILE A 25 9.71 10.17 5.30
N TYR A 26 8.88 9.15 5.36
CA TYR A 26 7.94 8.78 4.29
C TYR A 26 6.54 8.84 4.88
N ILE A 27 5.69 9.63 4.28
CA ILE A 27 4.34 9.85 4.77
C ILE A 27 3.36 9.50 3.66
N CYS A 28 2.38 8.66 4.01
CA CYS A 28 1.27 8.33 3.12
C CYS A 28 0.02 9.07 3.57
N PHE A 29 -0.67 9.70 2.63
CA PHE A 29 -1.87 10.49 2.94
C PHE A 29 -2.79 10.64 1.72
N SER A 30 -4.07 10.92 2.00
CA SER A 30 -5.02 11.35 0.97
C SER A 30 -4.77 12.80 0.59
N SER A 31 -4.60 13.10 -0.69
CA SER A 31 -4.23 14.42 -1.21
C SER A 31 -5.36 15.06 -2.00
N GLY A 32 -5.60 16.35 -1.74
CA GLY A 32 -6.40 17.26 -2.56
C GLY A 32 -5.58 18.37 -3.22
N LEU A 33 -4.24 18.30 -3.15
CA LEU A 33 -3.35 19.35 -3.65
C LEU A 33 -3.46 19.49 -5.17
N ASN A 34 -3.62 20.72 -5.65
CA ASN A 34 -3.69 21.06 -7.08
C ASN A 34 -4.76 20.24 -7.84
N GLY A 35 -5.87 19.93 -7.20
CA GLY A 35 -6.94 19.14 -7.79
C GLY A 35 -6.69 17.62 -7.77
N ALA A 36 -5.64 17.15 -7.12
CA ALA A 36 -5.43 15.73 -6.90
C ALA A 36 -6.59 15.14 -6.09
N ASN A 37 -6.91 13.88 -6.36
CA ASN A 37 -7.86 13.09 -5.59
C ASN A 37 -7.33 11.67 -5.51
N ASP A 38 -6.19 11.52 -4.83
CA ASP A 38 -5.51 10.23 -4.70
C ASP A 38 -4.99 10.04 -3.27
N ASN A 39 -4.64 8.82 -2.94
CA ASN A 39 -3.69 8.57 -1.86
C ASN A 39 -2.28 8.61 -2.47
N ARG A 40 -1.30 9.08 -1.70
CA ARG A 40 0.08 9.17 -2.18
C ARG A 40 1.10 8.97 -1.10
N LEU A 41 2.25 8.45 -1.49
CA LEU A 41 3.45 8.37 -0.65
C LEU A 41 4.41 9.49 -1.04
N VAL A 42 4.79 10.28 -0.07
CA VAL A 42 5.74 11.39 -0.24
C VAL A 42 6.91 11.22 0.74
N ARG A 43 8.11 11.42 0.25
CA ARG A 43 9.32 11.52 1.07
C ARG A 43 9.61 12.97 1.36
N TRP A 44 9.94 13.27 2.61
CA TRP A 44 10.49 14.56 3.05
C TRP A 44 11.80 14.37 3.80
N ARG A 45 12.57 15.43 3.87
CA ARG A 45 13.66 15.56 4.82
C ARG A 45 13.17 16.33 6.04
N LEU A 46 13.39 15.80 7.24
CA LEU A 46 13.14 16.52 8.49
C LEU A 46 14.33 17.43 8.76
N ALA A 47 14.10 18.73 8.97
CA ALA A 47 15.14 19.71 9.31
C ALA A 47 15.92 19.33 10.59
N ALA A 48 17.12 19.85 10.75
CA ALA A 48 18.00 19.48 11.87
C ALA A 48 17.42 19.85 13.24
N ASP A 49 16.65 20.94 13.28
CA ASP A 49 15.94 21.43 14.47
C ASP A 49 14.60 20.73 14.72
N LEU A 50 14.22 19.75 13.87
CA LEU A 50 12.98 18.99 13.94
C LEU A 50 11.70 19.80 13.75
N THR A 51 11.77 21.02 13.24
CA THR A 51 10.61 21.93 13.17
C THR A 51 9.92 21.93 11.81
N GLN A 52 10.61 21.50 10.74
CA GLN A 52 10.10 21.63 9.37
C GLN A 52 10.39 20.38 8.53
N LEU A 53 9.51 20.14 7.57
CA LEU A 53 9.69 19.19 6.48
C LEU A 53 10.13 19.94 5.23
N THR A 54 11.25 19.52 4.64
CA THR A 54 11.84 20.09 3.42
C THR A 54 12.01 19.00 2.36
N ASP A 55 12.48 19.36 1.18
CA ASP A 55 12.86 18.43 0.11
C ASP A 55 11.74 17.43 -0.24
N ARG A 56 10.51 17.94 -0.42
CA ARG A 56 9.37 17.12 -0.82
C ARG A 56 9.67 16.37 -2.12
N ASN A 57 9.42 15.06 -2.11
CA ASN A 57 9.49 14.22 -3.29
C ASN A 57 8.31 13.24 -3.29
N ASP A 58 7.39 13.39 -4.23
CA ASP A 58 6.23 12.52 -4.42
C ASP A 58 6.69 11.21 -5.09
N LEU A 59 6.79 10.13 -4.33
CA LEU A 59 7.35 8.85 -4.78
C LEU A 59 6.32 7.96 -5.47
N VAL A 60 5.11 7.89 -4.90
CA VAL A 60 3.99 7.14 -5.47
C VAL A 60 2.77 8.03 -5.42
N THR A 61 2.22 8.33 -6.58
CA THR A 61 0.98 9.09 -6.77
C THR A 61 -0.05 8.24 -7.48
N GLY A 62 -1.30 8.69 -7.50
CA GLY A 62 -2.38 7.98 -8.21
C GLY A 62 -2.81 6.67 -7.53
N LEU A 63 -2.48 6.46 -6.26
CA LEU A 63 -3.11 5.37 -5.50
C LEU A 63 -4.63 5.66 -5.45
N PRO A 64 -5.47 4.72 -5.85
CA PRO A 64 -6.90 4.96 -5.95
C PRO A 64 -7.50 5.48 -4.65
N ARG A 65 -8.42 6.42 -4.79
CA ARG A 65 -9.20 6.99 -3.70
C ARG A 65 -10.62 7.26 -4.16
N ILE A 66 -11.60 6.88 -3.34
CA ILE A 66 -13.00 7.23 -3.53
C ILE A 66 -13.37 8.46 -2.67
N SER A 67 -14.40 9.19 -3.08
CA SER A 67 -14.84 10.42 -2.38
C SER A 67 -15.22 10.20 -0.90
N SER A 68 -15.70 9.00 -0.55
CA SER A 68 -16.00 8.64 0.84
C SER A 68 -14.76 8.34 1.69
N GLY A 69 -13.57 8.22 1.11
CA GLY A 69 -12.33 7.87 1.79
C GLY A 69 -12.20 6.39 2.19
N ARG A 70 -13.15 5.52 1.81
CA ARG A 70 -13.11 4.10 2.18
C ARG A 70 -11.94 3.37 1.54
N HIS A 71 -11.40 2.40 2.27
CA HIS A 71 -10.33 1.49 1.88
C HIS A 71 -9.10 2.24 1.37
N SER A 72 -8.60 3.16 2.16
CA SER A 72 -7.43 3.96 1.81
C SER A 72 -6.11 3.23 2.01
N GLY A 73 -6.03 2.24 2.91
CA GLY A 73 -4.79 1.49 3.21
C GLY A 73 -3.62 2.40 3.53
N CYS A 74 -2.60 2.38 2.68
CA CYS A 74 -1.46 3.30 2.65
C CYS A 74 -0.57 3.22 3.91
N ARG A 75 -0.07 2.01 4.20
CA ARG A 75 0.79 1.70 5.36
C ARG A 75 2.22 1.43 4.90
N PRO A 76 3.11 2.46 4.89
CA PRO A 76 4.51 2.28 4.54
C PRO A 76 5.29 1.65 5.70
N ARG A 77 6.20 0.72 5.39
CA ARG A 77 7.15 0.14 6.33
C ARG A 77 8.41 -0.34 5.61
N PHE A 78 9.59 -0.05 6.16
CA PHE A 78 10.82 -0.64 5.66
C PHE A 78 10.94 -2.11 6.06
N GLY A 79 11.25 -2.94 5.06
CA GLY A 79 11.58 -4.34 5.27
C GLY A 79 13.04 -4.55 5.66
N PRO A 80 13.37 -5.75 6.18
CA PRO A 80 14.76 -6.12 6.47
C PRO A 80 15.64 -6.18 5.21
N ASP A 81 15.02 -6.23 4.05
CA ASP A 81 15.66 -6.16 2.73
C ASP A 81 16.04 -4.73 2.30
N GLY A 82 15.73 -3.72 3.13
CA GLY A 82 16.04 -2.32 2.90
C GLY A 82 15.11 -1.60 1.92
N TYR A 83 14.07 -2.27 1.40
CA TYR A 83 13.05 -1.67 0.55
C TYR A 83 11.85 -1.19 1.35
N LEU A 84 11.10 -0.26 0.76
CA LEU A 84 9.87 0.25 1.36
C LEU A 84 8.67 -0.54 0.85
N TRP A 85 7.91 -1.09 1.78
CA TRP A 85 6.70 -1.85 1.55
C TRP A 85 5.49 -0.98 1.86
N ILE A 86 4.43 -1.09 1.05
CA ILE A 86 3.23 -0.27 1.19
C ILE A 86 2.01 -1.12 0.94
N GLY A 87 1.16 -1.28 1.96
CA GLY A 87 -0.17 -1.85 1.78
C GLY A 87 -1.13 -0.79 1.25
N THR A 88 -1.91 -1.09 0.22
CA THR A 88 -2.90 -0.19 -0.35
C THR A 88 -4.31 -0.78 -0.21
N GLY A 89 -5.31 0.10 -0.18
CA GLY A 89 -6.70 -0.30 -0.27
C GLY A 89 -7.20 -0.29 -1.71
N ASP A 90 -8.29 -0.99 -1.97
CA ASP A 90 -8.95 -1.07 -3.29
C ASP A 90 -9.80 0.16 -3.61
N ALA A 91 -9.86 1.15 -2.70
CA ALA A 91 -10.74 2.32 -2.78
C ALA A 91 -12.23 1.94 -2.93
N ALA A 92 -12.66 0.83 -2.31
CA ALA A 92 -14.00 0.28 -2.44
C ALA A 92 -14.44 0.11 -3.92
N THR A 93 -13.49 -0.22 -4.78
CA THR A 93 -13.69 -0.44 -6.22
C THR A 93 -13.23 -1.85 -6.57
N GLY A 94 -14.15 -2.78 -6.59
CA GLY A 94 -13.87 -4.22 -6.64
C GLY A 94 -13.11 -4.73 -7.87
N THR A 95 -12.92 -3.91 -8.90
CA THR A 95 -12.08 -4.25 -10.06
C THR A 95 -10.60 -3.92 -9.84
N ASN A 96 -10.27 -3.04 -8.88
CA ASN A 96 -8.89 -2.62 -8.64
C ASN A 96 -7.98 -3.76 -8.19
N PRO A 97 -8.37 -4.64 -7.24
CA PRO A 97 -7.47 -5.64 -6.67
C PRO A 97 -6.86 -6.58 -7.71
N GLN A 98 -7.65 -7.02 -8.69
CA GLN A 98 -7.23 -7.98 -9.71
C GLN A 98 -6.61 -7.32 -10.96
N ASN A 99 -6.61 -5.98 -11.05
CA ASN A 99 -6.03 -5.27 -12.18
C ASN A 99 -4.53 -4.98 -11.92
N PRO A 100 -3.58 -5.62 -12.63
CA PRO A 100 -2.15 -5.41 -12.41
C PRO A 100 -1.65 -4.03 -12.87
N ALA A 101 -2.40 -3.31 -13.69
CA ALA A 101 -2.08 -1.94 -14.12
C ALA A 101 -2.56 -0.87 -13.11
N ASN A 102 -3.16 -1.28 -11.99
CA ASN A 102 -3.70 -0.40 -10.96
C ASN A 102 -3.02 -0.67 -9.62
N LEU A 103 -2.74 0.38 -8.85
CA LEU A 103 -2.05 0.27 -7.56
C LEU A 103 -3.00 0.10 -6.35
N GLY A 104 -4.30 0.02 -6.55
CA GLY A 104 -5.27 -0.23 -5.49
C GLY A 104 -5.41 -1.72 -5.16
N GLY A 105 -5.56 -2.07 -3.87
CA GLY A 105 -5.66 -3.44 -3.41
C GLY A 105 -4.39 -4.26 -3.67
N LYS A 106 -3.23 -3.71 -3.31
CA LYS A 106 -1.91 -4.28 -3.56
C LYS A 106 -1.03 -4.20 -2.31
N VAL A 107 -0.01 -5.03 -2.29
CA VAL A 107 1.21 -4.70 -1.54
C VAL A 107 2.28 -4.31 -2.55
N LEU A 108 2.78 -3.10 -2.42
CA LEU A 108 3.87 -2.56 -3.21
C LEU A 108 5.19 -2.78 -2.47
N ARG A 109 6.26 -3.02 -3.23
CA ARG A 109 7.63 -3.05 -2.70
C ARG A 109 8.52 -2.22 -3.62
N ILE A 110 9.04 -1.12 -3.08
CA ILE A 110 9.70 -0.06 -3.87
C ILE A 110 11.07 0.32 -3.30
N THR A 111 11.87 0.91 -4.15
CA THR A 111 13.12 1.58 -3.75
C THR A 111 12.81 2.88 -2.99
N ARG A 112 13.84 3.49 -2.38
CA ARG A 112 13.73 4.82 -1.76
C ARG A 112 13.32 5.94 -2.71
N ASP A 113 13.42 5.71 -4.01
CA ASP A 113 13.09 6.67 -5.07
C ASP A 113 11.75 6.35 -5.77
N GLY A 114 10.99 5.40 -5.24
CA GLY A 114 9.64 5.10 -5.72
C GLY A 114 9.56 4.13 -6.91
N LEU A 115 10.69 3.57 -7.34
CA LEU A 115 10.75 2.56 -8.41
C LEU A 115 10.44 1.17 -7.85
N GLY A 116 9.97 0.26 -8.70
CA GLY A 116 9.80 -1.15 -8.32
C GLY A 116 11.12 -1.75 -7.82
N ALA A 117 11.08 -2.46 -6.69
CA ALA A 117 12.26 -3.09 -6.15
C ALA A 117 12.65 -4.35 -6.96
N PRO A 118 13.95 -4.64 -7.13
CA PRO A 118 14.41 -5.88 -7.76
C PRO A 118 13.81 -7.11 -7.07
N GLY A 119 13.36 -8.08 -7.85
CA GLY A 119 12.73 -9.30 -7.35
C GLY A 119 11.22 -9.19 -7.10
N ASN A 120 10.58 -8.07 -7.43
CA ASN A 120 9.14 -8.02 -7.60
C ASN A 120 8.73 -8.90 -8.77
N SER A 121 7.53 -9.48 -8.71
CA SER A 121 7.00 -10.24 -9.82
C SER A 121 6.58 -9.31 -10.96
N LEU A 122 7.03 -9.64 -12.18
CA LEU A 122 6.60 -8.91 -13.37
C LEU A 122 5.27 -9.51 -13.84
N LEU A 123 4.18 -8.86 -13.43
CA LEU A 123 2.84 -9.21 -13.92
C LEU A 123 2.66 -8.67 -15.34
N ALA A 124 2.14 -9.48 -16.24
CA ALA A 124 1.94 -9.07 -17.65
C ALA A 124 1.08 -7.80 -17.73
N GLY A 125 1.63 -6.75 -18.37
CA GLY A 125 0.98 -5.44 -18.46
C GLY A 125 0.84 -4.69 -17.14
N GLY A 126 1.54 -5.14 -16.09
CA GLY A 126 1.40 -4.62 -14.74
C GLY A 126 2.47 -3.62 -14.33
N GLU A 127 2.20 -2.98 -13.22
CA GLU A 127 3.09 -2.04 -12.54
C GLU A 127 4.25 -2.79 -11.86
N THR A 128 5.48 -2.38 -12.13
CA THR A 128 6.69 -3.01 -11.58
C THR A 128 6.84 -2.88 -10.07
N ARG A 129 6.09 -1.98 -9.45
CA ARG A 129 6.07 -1.73 -8.01
C ARG A 129 5.28 -2.77 -7.23
N ILE A 130 4.42 -3.56 -7.89
CA ILE A 130 3.55 -4.56 -7.24
C ILE A 130 4.39 -5.75 -6.78
N TYR A 131 4.22 -6.12 -5.51
CA TYR A 131 4.75 -7.35 -4.95
C TYR A 131 3.67 -8.45 -4.88
N THR A 132 2.46 -8.10 -4.39
CA THR A 132 1.27 -8.96 -4.40
C THR A 132 0.03 -8.16 -4.82
N LEU A 133 -1.00 -8.85 -5.30
CA LEU A 133 -2.28 -8.26 -5.71
C LEU A 133 -3.46 -9.00 -5.05
N GLY A 134 -4.68 -8.54 -5.34
CA GLY A 134 -5.89 -9.19 -4.83
C GLY A 134 -6.18 -8.88 -3.36
N HIS A 135 -5.76 -7.73 -2.86
CA HIS A 135 -6.03 -7.27 -1.51
C HIS A 135 -7.23 -6.31 -1.48
N ARG A 136 -7.95 -6.29 -0.35
CA ARG A 136 -9.07 -5.36 -0.14
C ARG A 136 -8.59 -4.05 0.52
N ASN A 137 -8.10 -4.12 1.74
CA ASN A 137 -7.71 -2.93 2.51
C ASN A 137 -6.58 -3.26 3.50
N VAL A 138 -5.37 -3.29 3.01
CA VAL A 138 -4.18 -3.61 3.82
C VAL A 138 -3.89 -2.48 4.80
N GLN A 139 -3.99 -2.76 6.09
CA GLN A 139 -3.82 -1.81 7.19
C GLN A 139 -2.53 -2.04 8.00
N GLY A 140 -1.87 -3.18 7.82
CA GLY A 140 -0.64 -3.51 8.50
C GLY A 140 0.33 -4.26 7.61
N ILE A 141 1.64 -4.02 7.81
CA ILE A 141 2.72 -4.82 7.26
C ILE A 141 3.72 -5.11 8.37
N ALA A 142 4.09 -6.36 8.52
CA ALA A 142 5.07 -6.81 9.49
C ALA A 142 6.04 -7.81 8.88
N PHE A 143 7.19 -7.99 9.52
CA PHE A 143 8.22 -8.93 9.08
C PHE A 143 8.56 -9.88 10.23
N HIS A 144 8.65 -11.17 9.91
CA HIS A 144 9.08 -12.17 10.89
C HIS A 144 10.54 -11.88 11.30
N PRO A 145 10.83 -11.74 12.61
CA PRO A 145 12.12 -11.21 13.06
C PRO A 145 13.32 -12.11 12.74
N VAL A 146 13.07 -13.40 12.54
CA VAL A 146 14.15 -14.38 12.25
C VAL A 146 14.28 -14.65 10.75
N THR A 147 13.15 -14.85 10.06
CA THR A 147 13.16 -15.26 8.65
C THR A 147 13.07 -14.10 7.66
N GLY A 148 12.66 -12.91 8.13
CA GLY A 148 12.39 -11.76 7.27
C GLY A 148 11.11 -11.89 6.43
N ALA A 149 10.36 -12.97 6.58
CA ALA A 149 9.12 -13.17 5.83
C ALA A 149 8.13 -12.04 6.09
N ALA A 150 7.56 -11.50 5.02
CA ALA A 150 6.60 -10.40 5.08
C ALA A 150 5.17 -10.92 5.28
N TYR A 151 4.39 -10.19 6.07
CA TYR A 151 2.97 -10.45 6.33
C TYR A 151 2.18 -9.15 6.23
N SER A 152 0.97 -9.23 5.68
CA SER A 152 -0.05 -8.18 5.75
C SER A 152 -1.12 -8.52 6.78
N ALA A 153 -1.73 -7.47 7.35
CA ALA A 153 -3.01 -7.55 8.04
C ALA A 153 -3.98 -6.65 7.29
N GLU A 154 -5.16 -7.17 6.96
CA GLU A 154 -6.15 -6.44 6.18
C GLU A 154 -7.58 -6.69 6.63
N HIS A 155 -8.42 -5.71 6.40
CA HIS A 155 -9.84 -5.79 6.70
C HIS A 155 -10.60 -6.55 5.62
N GLY A 156 -11.35 -7.55 6.07
CA GLY A 156 -12.40 -8.19 5.31
C GLY A 156 -13.63 -7.31 5.11
N PRO A 157 -14.66 -7.81 4.41
CA PRO A 157 -15.93 -7.08 4.24
C PRO A 157 -16.72 -6.96 5.56
N SER A 158 -17.54 -7.93 5.92
CA SER A 158 -18.26 -7.99 7.21
C SER A 158 -17.69 -9.07 8.12
N PHE A 159 -16.73 -9.84 7.64
CA PHE A 159 -16.03 -10.96 8.26
C PHE A 159 -14.74 -11.22 7.48
N ASP A 160 -13.96 -12.22 7.88
CA ASP A 160 -12.71 -12.61 7.19
C ASP A 160 -11.62 -11.52 7.20
N ASP A 161 -11.39 -10.85 8.34
CA ASP A 161 -10.13 -10.13 8.54
C ASP A 161 -8.96 -11.11 8.45
N GLU A 162 -7.92 -10.78 7.68
CA GLU A 162 -6.85 -11.72 7.34
C GLU A 162 -5.47 -11.27 7.80
N VAL A 163 -4.64 -12.27 8.12
CA VAL A 163 -3.18 -12.13 8.19
C VAL A 163 -2.57 -13.03 7.12
N THR A 164 -2.01 -12.43 6.07
CA THR A 164 -1.53 -13.14 4.89
C THR A 164 -0.01 -13.09 4.80
N LYS A 165 0.64 -14.26 4.61
CA LYS A 165 2.06 -14.34 4.27
C LYS A 165 2.25 -13.92 2.82
N LEU A 166 3.11 -12.92 2.59
CA LEU A 166 3.33 -12.35 1.27
C LEU A 166 4.46 -13.07 0.53
N THR A 167 4.17 -13.48 -0.71
CA THR A 167 5.14 -14.03 -1.66
C THR A 167 5.07 -13.28 -2.98
N ALA A 168 6.22 -13.05 -3.63
CA ALA A 168 6.26 -12.28 -4.87
C ALA A 168 5.31 -12.87 -5.93
N GLY A 169 4.44 -12.03 -6.50
CA GLY A 169 3.42 -12.42 -7.48
C GLY A 169 2.19 -13.09 -6.89
N GLY A 170 2.12 -13.24 -5.55
CA GLY A 170 0.96 -13.83 -4.88
C GLY A 170 -0.31 -13.02 -5.10
N ASN A 171 -1.46 -13.72 -5.11
CA ASN A 171 -2.78 -13.13 -5.23
C ASN A 171 -3.61 -13.52 -4.00
N ALA A 172 -4.00 -12.53 -3.20
CA ALA A 172 -4.83 -12.75 -2.00
C ALA A 172 -6.31 -13.07 -2.32
N GLY A 173 -6.72 -12.96 -3.61
CA GLY A 173 -8.03 -13.44 -4.07
C GLY A 173 -9.19 -12.46 -3.98
N TRP A 174 -8.99 -11.29 -3.41
CA TRP A 174 -10.01 -10.24 -3.42
C TRP A 174 -10.03 -9.53 -4.79
N ASN A 175 -11.12 -9.21 -5.43
CA ASN A 175 -12.49 -9.57 -5.13
C ASN A 175 -12.85 -10.84 -5.94
N PRO A 176 -13.40 -11.89 -5.31
CA PRO A 176 -13.72 -13.14 -6.00
C PRO A 176 -14.87 -12.97 -7.02
N VAL A 177 -15.69 -11.93 -6.83
CA VAL A 177 -16.76 -11.55 -7.75
C VAL A 177 -16.45 -10.19 -8.34
N PRO A 178 -16.55 -9.98 -9.66
CA PRO A 178 -16.38 -8.67 -10.27
C PRO A 178 -17.30 -7.62 -9.64
N GLY A 179 -16.73 -6.46 -9.29
CA GLY A 179 -17.43 -5.40 -8.60
C GLY A 179 -17.25 -5.45 -7.08
N TYR A 180 -17.71 -4.41 -6.42
CA TYR A 180 -17.65 -4.30 -4.97
C TYR A 180 -18.75 -5.12 -4.31
N ASN A 181 -18.39 -6.02 -3.40
CA ASN A 181 -19.35 -6.87 -2.70
C ASN A 181 -18.92 -7.15 -1.25
N GLU A 182 -19.68 -6.64 -0.28
CA GLU A 182 -19.46 -6.83 1.16
C GLU A 182 -20.05 -8.14 1.71
N SER A 183 -20.73 -8.90 0.87
CA SER A 183 -21.49 -10.10 1.30
C SER A 183 -20.82 -11.41 0.88
N VAL A 184 -19.62 -11.35 0.30
CA VAL A 184 -18.85 -12.54 -0.09
C VAL A 184 -17.58 -12.66 0.73
N SER A 185 -17.09 -13.88 0.87
CA SER A 185 -15.80 -14.17 1.51
C SER A 185 -14.67 -13.42 0.82
N MET A 186 -13.66 -13.05 1.58
CA MET A 186 -12.54 -12.24 1.10
C MET A 186 -11.73 -12.96 0.02
N THR A 187 -11.50 -14.26 0.17
CA THR A 187 -10.74 -15.08 -0.77
C THR A 187 -11.58 -16.19 -1.38
N ASP A 188 -11.55 -16.33 -2.70
CA ASP A 188 -12.05 -17.50 -3.41
C ASP A 188 -11.01 -18.62 -3.37
N LEU A 189 -11.12 -19.50 -2.39
CA LEU A 189 -10.19 -20.63 -2.20
C LEU A 189 -10.23 -21.67 -3.32
N THR A 190 -11.30 -21.68 -4.15
CA THR A 190 -11.37 -22.55 -5.31
C THR A 190 -10.45 -22.06 -6.44
N ARG A 191 -10.42 -20.73 -6.61
CA ARG A 191 -9.62 -20.07 -7.64
C ARG A 191 -8.20 -19.75 -7.16
N TYR A 192 -8.05 -19.44 -5.87
CA TYR A 192 -6.78 -19.04 -5.24
C TYR A 192 -6.52 -19.90 -4.00
N PRO A 193 -6.17 -21.17 -4.17
CA PRO A 193 -5.85 -22.05 -3.04
C PRO A 193 -4.63 -21.52 -2.28
N THR A 194 -4.69 -21.55 -0.96
CA THR A 194 -3.60 -21.12 -0.05
C THR A 194 -2.44 -22.10 -0.04
#